data_3343d3e2f84e3824e366a4653ca5f469
#
_entry.id   3343d3e2f84e3824e366a4653ca5f469
#
_cell.length_a   1.000
_cell.length_b   1.000
_cell.length_c   1.000
_cell.angle_alpha   90.00
_cell.angle_beta   90.00
_cell.angle_gamma   90.00
#
_symmetry.space_group_name_H-M   'P 1'
#
loop_
_entity.id
_entity.type
_entity.pdbx_description
1 polymer ?
#
loop_
_entity_poly.entity_id
_entity_poly.type
_entity_poly.pdbx_seq_one_letter_code
_entity_poly.pdbx_strand_id
1 'polypeptide(L)'
;SAAASDVYKRQAEYKKQLGTDFPSDPVEQLKLAIEAVFRSWDNPRANVYRRDNDIPYSWGTAVNVMPMVFGNLNNESGTGVAFTRDPATGEKKLMGEFLINAQGEDVVAGVRTPMPIAQMEQEFPDAYNEFIKVCETLENHYHDMQDMEFTVENKKLYMLQTRNGKRTAQAALKIACDLVDEGMRTEAEAVAMIDPRNLDTLLHPQFDAAALKAATPIGKGLGASPGAACGKVVFTAEDAEAWNAKGEKVVLVRLETSPEDITGMKASQGILTVRGGMTSHAAVVARGMGTCCVSGCGDINMDEANKKFTLAGKEFHEGDYISIDGSTGNIYDGVIPTVDATIAGEFGRIMSWADKYRKLKVRTNADTPADAKKARELGAEGIGLCRTEHMFFEEDRIAAFREMICSCLLYTSPSPRD
;
A
#
# COMPACT_ATOMS: atom_id res chain seq x y z
N SER A 1 -46.59 16.91 2.08
CA SER A 1 -45.43 16.56 2.90
C SER A 1 -44.13 17.06 2.24
N ALA A 2 -43.09 17.34 3.01
CA ALA A 2 -41.82 17.85 2.49
C ALA A 2 -41.19 16.90 1.44
N ALA A 3 -41.33 15.59 1.62
CA ALA A 3 -40.84 14.58 0.68
C ALA A 3 -41.49 14.68 -0.72
N ALA A 4 -42.78 14.91 -0.81
CA ALA A 4 -43.47 15.09 -2.10
C ALA A 4 -42.97 16.37 -2.81
N SER A 5 -42.75 17.46 -2.09
CA SER A 5 -42.18 18.71 -2.65
C SER A 5 -40.80 18.49 -3.24
N ASP A 6 -39.98 17.63 -2.64
CA ASP A 6 -38.61 17.33 -3.09
C ASP A 6 -38.62 16.49 -4.37
N VAL A 7 -39.53 15.53 -4.48
CA VAL A 7 -39.70 14.72 -5.71
C VAL A 7 -40.06 15.61 -6.91
N TYR A 8 -41.02 16.52 -6.74
CA TYR A 8 -41.40 17.44 -7.82
C TYR A 8 -40.25 18.37 -8.24
N LYS A 9 -39.45 18.86 -7.29
CA LYS A 9 -38.26 19.68 -7.60
C LYS A 9 -37.24 18.90 -8.43
N ARG A 10 -36.98 17.65 -8.05
CA ARG A 10 -36.04 16.76 -8.79
C ARG A 10 -36.55 16.44 -10.19
N GLN A 11 -37.85 16.19 -10.36
CA GLN A 11 -38.44 15.97 -11.67
C GLN A 11 -38.38 17.23 -12.56
N ALA A 12 -38.59 18.40 -11.98
CA ALA A 12 -38.45 19.66 -12.71
C ALA A 12 -36.99 19.91 -13.16
N GLU A 13 -36.02 19.61 -12.30
CA GLU A 13 -34.60 19.73 -12.65
C GLU A 13 -34.21 18.69 -13.72
N TYR A 14 -34.73 17.47 -13.65
CA TYR A 14 -34.55 16.44 -14.68
C TYR A 14 -35.03 16.94 -16.05
N LYS A 15 -36.26 17.50 -16.11
CA LYS A 15 -36.82 18.08 -17.32
C LYS A 15 -35.98 19.23 -17.87
N LYS A 16 -35.48 20.08 -16.98
CA LYS A 16 -34.64 21.23 -17.36
C LYS A 16 -33.31 20.79 -17.96
N GLN A 17 -32.68 19.75 -17.41
CA GLN A 17 -31.38 19.26 -17.90
C GLN A 17 -31.48 18.39 -19.13
N LEU A 18 -32.47 17.52 -19.22
CA LEU A 18 -32.59 16.51 -20.28
C LEU A 18 -33.62 16.85 -21.33
N GLY A 19 -34.41 17.91 -21.13
CA GLY A 19 -35.44 18.35 -22.10
C GLY A 19 -36.69 17.47 -22.17
N THR A 20 -36.77 16.39 -21.38
CA THR A 20 -37.88 15.43 -21.34
C THR A 20 -38.41 15.27 -19.93
N ASP A 21 -39.69 14.90 -19.80
CA ASP A 21 -40.26 14.59 -18.48
C ASP A 21 -39.68 13.30 -17.92
N PHE A 22 -39.58 13.20 -16.61
CA PHE A 22 -39.21 11.96 -15.95
C PHE A 22 -40.29 10.91 -16.21
N PRO A 23 -39.91 9.69 -16.69
CA PRO A 23 -40.89 8.67 -17.05
C PRO A 23 -41.78 8.28 -15.88
N SER A 24 -43.07 8.17 -16.08
CA SER A 24 -44.02 7.71 -15.07
C SER A 24 -44.24 6.19 -15.10
N ASP A 25 -43.96 5.55 -16.25
CA ASP A 25 -44.06 4.08 -16.36
C ASP A 25 -42.86 3.39 -15.65
N PRO A 26 -43.11 2.52 -14.65
CA PRO A 26 -42.06 1.79 -13.95
C PRO A 26 -41.17 0.92 -14.86
N VAL A 27 -41.73 0.36 -15.93
CA VAL A 27 -40.96 -0.49 -16.85
C VAL A 27 -40.01 0.38 -17.70
N GLU A 28 -40.43 1.56 -18.09
CA GLU A 28 -39.57 2.51 -18.78
C GLU A 28 -38.45 3.05 -17.85
N GLN A 29 -38.77 3.36 -16.60
CA GLN A 29 -37.76 3.71 -15.58
C GLN A 29 -36.71 2.62 -15.42
N LEU A 30 -37.14 1.34 -15.31
CA LEU A 30 -36.26 0.20 -15.20
C LEU A 30 -35.34 0.05 -16.42
N LYS A 31 -35.89 0.17 -17.64
CA LYS A 31 -35.08 0.12 -18.86
C LYS A 31 -34.00 1.19 -18.89
N LEU A 32 -34.35 2.44 -18.57
CA LEU A 32 -33.41 3.55 -18.53
C LEU A 32 -32.33 3.35 -17.45
N ALA A 33 -32.70 2.79 -16.31
CA ALA A 33 -31.75 2.46 -15.27
C ALA A 33 -30.75 1.37 -15.71
N ILE A 34 -31.23 0.31 -16.37
CA ILE A 34 -30.39 -0.75 -16.94
C ILE A 34 -29.43 -0.16 -18.00
N GLU A 35 -29.95 0.67 -18.92
CA GLU A 35 -29.12 1.34 -19.91
C GLU A 35 -28.04 2.25 -19.27
N ALA A 36 -28.39 2.97 -18.22
CA ALA A 36 -27.44 3.81 -17.49
C ALA A 36 -26.29 2.99 -16.88
N VAL A 37 -26.59 1.81 -16.33
CA VAL A 37 -25.55 0.90 -15.81
C VAL A 37 -24.65 0.41 -16.95
N PHE A 38 -25.18 0.00 -18.09
CA PHE A 38 -24.36 -0.41 -19.23
C PHE A 38 -23.48 0.73 -19.75
N ARG A 39 -24.03 1.94 -19.89
CA ARG A 39 -23.26 3.13 -20.33
C ARG A 39 -22.17 3.52 -19.32
N SER A 40 -22.36 3.24 -18.04
CA SER A 40 -21.36 3.56 -17.01
C SER A 40 -20.03 2.82 -17.20
N TRP A 41 -20.02 1.70 -17.94
CA TRP A 41 -18.82 0.96 -18.30
C TRP A 41 -17.80 1.82 -19.05
N ASP A 42 -18.24 2.72 -19.91
CA ASP A 42 -17.38 3.60 -20.70
C ASP A 42 -17.12 4.98 -20.07
N ASN A 43 -17.59 5.17 -18.85
CA ASN A 43 -17.35 6.40 -18.09
C ASN A 43 -15.84 6.60 -17.85
N PRO A 44 -15.30 7.83 -17.95
CA PRO A 44 -13.88 8.13 -17.69
C PRO A 44 -13.36 7.58 -16.36
N ARG A 45 -14.15 7.69 -15.30
CA ARG A 45 -13.80 7.12 -13.98
C ARG A 45 -13.69 5.60 -13.99
N ALA A 46 -14.61 4.93 -14.68
CA ALA A 46 -14.57 3.47 -14.84
C ALA A 46 -13.38 3.02 -15.69
N ASN A 47 -13.02 3.78 -16.73
CA ASN A 47 -11.84 3.51 -17.56
C ASN A 47 -10.53 3.60 -16.75
N VAL A 48 -10.39 4.62 -15.89
CA VAL A 48 -9.24 4.75 -14.98
C VAL A 48 -9.18 3.56 -14.03
N TYR A 49 -10.31 3.23 -13.38
CA TYR A 49 -10.38 2.11 -12.45
C TYR A 49 -9.98 0.77 -13.09
N ARG A 50 -10.48 0.49 -14.31
CA ARG A 50 -10.13 -0.74 -15.04
C ARG A 50 -8.64 -0.81 -15.38
N ARG A 51 -8.07 0.29 -15.85
CA ARG A 51 -6.64 0.37 -16.14
C ARG A 51 -5.80 0.11 -14.89
N ASP A 52 -6.16 0.73 -13.77
CA ASP A 52 -5.40 0.66 -12.52
C ASP A 52 -5.54 -0.71 -11.83
N ASN A 53 -6.54 -1.52 -12.23
CA ASN A 53 -6.78 -2.87 -11.70
C ASN A 53 -6.58 -3.97 -12.75
N ASP A 54 -5.94 -3.69 -13.89
CA ASP A 54 -5.66 -4.64 -14.98
C ASP A 54 -6.91 -5.38 -15.50
N ILE A 55 -8.08 -4.71 -15.53
CA ILE A 55 -9.33 -5.29 -16.01
C ILE A 55 -9.39 -5.14 -17.54
N PRO A 56 -9.51 -6.26 -18.31
CA PRO A 56 -9.55 -6.22 -19.77
C PRO A 56 -10.70 -5.38 -20.31
N TYR A 57 -10.43 -4.57 -21.33
CA TYR A 57 -11.46 -3.79 -22.00
C TYR A 57 -12.49 -4.64 -22.78
N SER A 58 -12.14 -5.89 -23.08
CA SER A 58 -13.02 -6.86 -23.71
C SER A 58 -14.12 -7.42 -22.78
N TRP A 59 -13.99 -7.17 -21.48
CA TRP A 59 -15.04 -7.51 -20.53
C TRP A 59 -16.17 -6.49 -20.63
N GLY A 60 -17.34 -6.86 -20.10
CA GLY A 60 -18.49 -5.98 -19.97
C GLY A 60 -18.91 -5.87 -18.50
N THR A 61 -20.05 -5.21 -18.29
CA THR A 61 -20.71 -5.18 -16.99
C THR A 61 -22.04 -5.94 -17.09
N ALA A 62 -22.55 -6.35 -15.93
CA ALA A 62 -23.86 -7.00 -15.81
C ALA A 62 -24.80 -6.17 -14.93
N VAL A 63 -26.08 -6.38 -15.09
CA VAL A 63 -27.12 -5.72 -14.29
C VAL A 63 -27.95 -6.77 -13.58
N ASN A 64 -28.04 -6.63 -12.24
CA ASN A 64 -28.97 -7.39 -11.43
C ASN A 64 -30.14 -6.49 -11.02
N VAL A 65 -31.36 -6.94 -11.25
CA VAL A 65 -32.57 -6.25 -10.80
C VAL A 65 -33.04 -6.90 -9.51
N MET A 66 -33.01 -6.16 -8.42
CA MET A 66 -33.33 -6.63 -7.09
C MET A 66 -34.43 -5.77 -6.45
N PRO A 67 -35.30 -6.36 -5.61
CA PRO A 67 -36.16 -5.54 -4.74
C PRO A 67 -35.33 -4.64 -3.84
N MET A 68 -35.74 -3.40 -3.66
CA MET A 68 -35.11 -2.51 -2.68
C MET A 68 -35.51 -2.89 -1.25
N VAL A 69 -34.54 -2.83 -0.38
CA VAL A 69 -34.73 -2.93 1.08
C VAL A 69 -34.24 -1.66 1.74
N PHE A 70 -34.91 -1.22 2.81
CA PHE A 70 -34.71 0.12 3.38
C PHE A 70 -34.21 0.03 4.83
N GLY A 71 -32.91 0.20 5.01
CA GLY A 71 -32.32 0.31 6.34
C GLY A 71 -32.72 1.56 7.10
N ASN A 72 -33.28 2.56 6.41
CA ASN A 72 -33.79 3.80 6.98
C ASN A 72 -35.33 3.84 7.09
N LEU A 73 -35.99 2.69 7.16
CA LEU A 73 -37.44 2.61 7.24
C LEU A 73 -37.92 3.04 8.63
N ASN A 74 -37.26 2.58 9.68
CA ASN A 74 -37.59 2.84 11.09
C ASN A 74 -36.43 2.39 12.01
N ASN A 75 -36.61 2.45 13.33
CA ASN A 75 -35.60 2.02 14.31
C ASN A 75 -35.41 0.49 14.44
N GLU A 76 -36.27 -0.31 13.78
CA GLU A 76 -36.08 -1.76 13.64
C GLU A 76 -35.36 -2.13 12.34
N SER A 77 -34.79 -1.13 11.69
CA SER A 77 -34.08 -1.25 10.43
C SER A 77 -32.69 -0.62 10.55
N GLY A 78 -31.75 -1.05 9.72
CA GLY A 78 -30.38 -0.55 9.73
C GLY A 78 -29.60 -1.05 8.53
N THR A 79 -28.36 -0.62 8.41
CA THR A 79 -27.44 -1.07 7.37
C THR A 79 -26.02 -1.15 7.92
N GLY A 80 -25.17 -1.96 7.31
CA GLY A 80 -23.81 -2.10 7.76
C GLY A 80 -22.88 -2.75 6.73
N VAL A 81 -21.60 -2.71 7.08
CA VAL A 81 -20.52 -3.36 6.36
C VAL A 81 -19.69 -4.17 7.34
N ALA A 82 -19.23 -5.33 6.92
CA ALA A 82 -18.42 -6.18 7.79
C ALA A 82 -17.46 -7.07 7.01
N PHE A 83 -16.38 -7.45 7.70
CA PHE A 83 -15.36 -8.37 7.24
C PHE A 83 -15.37 -9.61 8.12
N THR A 84 -15.26 -10.79 7.54
CA THR A 84 -15.21 -12.06 8.30
C THR A 84 -13.94 -12.19 9.15
N ARG A 85 -12.88 -11.48 8.78
CA ARG A 85 -11.61 -11.37 9.53
C ARG A 85 -11.16 -9.91 9.56
N ASP A 86 -10.32 -9.57 10.52
CA ASP A 86 -9.74 -8.23 10.61
C ASP A 86 -8.88 -7.92 9.37
N PRO A 87 -9.24 -6.93 8.54
CA PRO A 87 -8.50 -6.60 7.32
C PRO A 87 -7.13 -5.97 7.59
N ALA A 88 -6.86 -5.51 8.81
CA ALA A 88 -5.58 -4.91 9.18
C ALA A 88 -4.59 -5.95 9.73
N THR A 89 -5.06 -6.87 10.59
CA THR A 89 -4.22 -7.83 11.30
C THR A 89 -4.33 -9.26 10.77
N GLY A 90 -5.43 -9.61 10.10
CA GLY A 90 -5.73 -10.96 9.64
C GLY A 90 -6.36 -11.88 10.71
N GLU A 91 -6.57 -11.37 11.91
CA GLU A 91 -7.21 -12.17 12.97
C GLU A 91 -8.60 -12.63 12.56
N LYS A 92 -8.95 -13.89 12.91
CA LYS A 92 -10.29 -14.46 12.67
C LYS A 92 -11.30 -13.89 13.66
N LYS A 93 -11.64 -12.64 13.42
CA LYS A 93 -12.60 -11.87 14.22
C LYS A 93 -13.48 -11.06 13.29
N LEU A 94 -14.81 -11.18 13.47
CA LEU A 94 -15.75 -10.35 12.72
C LEU A 94 -15.50 -8.87 13.03
N MET A 95 -15.19 -8.09 12.00
CA MET A 95 -14.94 -6.66 12.08
C MET A 95 -15.95 -5.95 11.20
N GLY A 96 -16.49 -4.83 11.67
CA GLY A 96 -17.43 -4.07 10.87
C GLY A 96 -18.19 -3.03 11.68
N GLU A 97 -19.04 -2.33 10.98
CA GLU A 97 -19.81 -1.21 11.50
C GLU A 97 -21.23 -1.25 10.97
N PHE A 98 -22.18 -0.81 11.79
CA PHE A 98 -23.56 -0.66 11.36
C PHE A 98 -24.23 0.58 11.95
N LEU A 99 -25.30 1.02 11.31
CA LEU A 99 -26.13 2.15 11.73
C LEU A 99 -27.59 1.74 11.74
N ILE A 100 -28.30 2.11 12.82
CA ILE A 100 -29.77 1.97 12.92
C ILE A 100 -30.41 3.13 12.15
N ASN A 101 -31.54 2.83 11.49
CA ASN A 101 -32.31 3.79 10.72
C ASN A 101 -31.44 4.62 9.76
N ALA A 102 -30.72 3.91 8.87
CA ALA A 102 -29.72 4.47 7.98
C ALA A 102 -29.66 3.73 6.65
N GLN A 103 -29.12 4.40 5.63
CA GLN A 103 -28.75 3.82 4.35
C GLN A 103 -27.24 3.59 4.26
N GLY A 104 -26.78 2.79 3.28
CA GLY A 104 -25.37 2.47 3.10
C GLY A 104 -24.47 3.71 2.97
N GLU A 105 -24.97 4.77 2.31
CA GLU A 105 -24.25 6.04 2.18
C GLU A 105 -23.97 6.71 3.52
N ASP A 106 -24.86 6.57 4.50
CA ASP A 106 -24.69 7.15 5.85
C ASP A 106 -23.53 6.53 6.61
N VAL A 107 -23.26 5.23 6.38
CA VAL A 107 -22.11 4.53 6.98
C VAL A 107 -20.79 5.04 6.41
N VAL A 108 -20.73 5.28 5.09
CA VAL A 108 -19.51 5.66 4.37
C VAL A 108 -19.25 7.16 4.45
N ALA A 109 -20.29 7.99 4.48
CA ALA A 109 -20.17 9.45 4.46
C ALA A 109 -19.69 10.07 5.77
N GLY A 110 -19.65 9.29 6.88
CA GLY A 110 -19.16 9.78 8.17
C GLY A 110 -20.05 10.86 8.85
N VAL A 111 -21.29 11.03 8.38
CA VAL A 111 -22.23 12.01 8.93
C VAL A 111 -22.72 11.60 10.33
N ARG A 112 -22.79 10.30 10.57
CA ARG A 112 -23.15 9.69 11.85
C ARG A 112 -22.04 8.74 12.27
N THR A 113 -21.77 8.64 13.57
CA THR A 113 -20.80 7.65 14.10
C THR A 113 -21.41 6.27 14.07
N PRO A 114 -20.87 5.32 13.28
CA PRO A 114 -21.38 3.96 13.27
C PRO A 114 -21.04 3.21 14.55
N MET A 115 -21.84 2.20 14.84
CA MET A 115 -21.63 1.28 15.96
C MET A 115 -20.81 0.08 15.50
N PRO A 116 -19.91 -0.47 16.36
CA PRO A 116 -19.22 -1.71 16.07
C PRO A 116 -20.22 -2.85 15.81
N ILE A 117 -19.91 -3.71 14.83
CA ILE A 117 -20.80 -4.83 14.43
C ILE A 117 -21.19 -5.75 15.58
N ALA A 118 -20.35 -5.90 16.61
CA ALA A 118 -20.66 -6.70 17.79
C ALA A 118 -21.87 -6.18 18.58
N GLN A 119 -22.19 -4.88 18.51
CA GLN A 119 -23.36 -4.33 19.18
C GLN A 119 -24.68 -4.66 18.46
N MET A 120 -24.60 -5.14 17.20
CA MET A 120 -25.77 -5.60 16.46
C MET A 120 -26.43 -6.81 17.15
N GLU A 121 -25.68 -7.60 17.93
CA GLU A 121 -26.23 -8.70 18.73
C GLU A 121 -27.27 -8.22 19.74
N GLN A 122 -27.10 -7.02 20.30
CA GLN A 122 -28.05 -6.45 21.28
C GLN A 122 -29.25 -5.80 20.59
N GLU A 123 -29.03 -5.14 19.45
CA GLU A 123 -30.08 -4.39 18.74
C GLU A 123 -30.95 -5.28 17.84
N PHE A 124 -30.33 -6.24 17.16
CA PHE A 124 -30.97 -7.16 16.21
C PHE A 124 -30.48 -8.60 16.39
N PRO A 125 -30.76 -9.27 17.51
CA PRO A 125 -30.18 -10.57 17.88
C PRO A 125 -30.42 -11.67 16.83
N ASP A 126 -31.61 -11.77 16.26
CA ASP A 126 -31.94 -12.77 15.24
C ASP A 126 -31.20 -12.52 13.94
N ALA A 127 -31.18 -11.25 13.47
CA ALA A 127 -30.46 -10.87 12.30
C ALA A 127 -28.94 -11.02 12.47
N TYR A 128 -28.40 -10.75 13.65
CA TYR A 128 -26.99 -10.97 13.97
C TYR A 128 -26.62 -12.45 13.89
N ASN A 129 -27.43 -13.32 14.52
CA ASN A 129 -27.19 -14.77 14.49
C ASN A 129 -27.29 -15.34 13.06
N GLU A 130 -28.21 -14.84 12.25
CA GLU A 130 -28.31 -15.19 10.83
C GLU A 130 -27.06 -14.68 10.06
N PHE A 131 -26.61 -13.47 10.34
CA PHE A 131 -25.44 -12.88 9.73
C PHE A 131 -24.15 -13.67 9.99
N ILE A 132 -23.94 -14.13 11.23
CA ILE A 132 -22.80 -15.00 11.58
C ILE A 132 -22.81 -16.28 10.74
N LYS A 133 -23.96 -16.94 10.56
CA LYS A 133 -24.08 -18.13 9.72
C LYS A 133 -23.77 -17.84 8.24
N VAL A 134 -24.19 -16.68 7.77
CA VAL A 134 -23.86 -16.22 6.41
C VAL A 134 -22.36 -16.00 6.26
N CYS A 135 -21.71 -15.37 7.24
CA CYS A 135 -20.25 -15.17 7.26
C CYS A 135 -19.51 -16.52 7.13
N GLU A 136 -19.88 -17.50 7.94
CA GLU A 136 -19.29 -18.85 7.89
C GLU A 136 -19.53 -19.52 6.54
N THR A 137 -20.75 -19.42 6.01
CA THR A 137 -21.12 -20.02 4.73
C THR A 137 -20.30 -19.43 3.59
N LEU A 138 -20.16 -18.10 3.54
CA LEU A 138 -19.43 -17.41 2.49
C LEU A 138 -17.92 -17.66 2.57
N GLU A 139 -17.33 -17.62 3.76
CA GLU A 139 -15.90 -17.89 3.93
C GLU A 139 -15.57 -19.35 3.55
N ASN A 140 -16.40 -20.30 3.95
CA ASN A 140 -16.24 -21.71 3.57
C ASN A 140 -16.45 -21.95 2.06
N HIS A 141 -17.31 -21.18 1.41
CA HIS A 141 -17.57 -21.32 -0.02
C HIS A 141 -16.44 -20.72 -0.87
N TYR A 142 -16.01 -19.50 -0.52
CA TYR A 142 -14.97 -18.80 -1.28
C TYR A 142 -13.55 -19.16 -0.86
N HIS A 143 -13.37 -19.81 0.28
CA HIS A 143 -12.07 -20.12 0.89
C HIS A 143 -11.18 -18.88 0.99
N ASP A 144 -11.79 -17.76 1.38
CA ASP A 144 -11.11 -16.48 1.59
C ASP A 144 -11.96 -15.56 2.47
N MET A 145 -11.31 -14.60 3.17
CA MET A 145 -12.04 -13.61 3.94
C MET A 145 -12.97 -12.80 3.04
N GLN A 146 -14.15 -12.50 3.56
CA GLN A 146 -15.19 -11.78 2.83
C GLN A 146 -15.40 -10.38 3.39
N ASP A 147 -15.62 -9.43 2.49
CA ASP A 147 -16.11 -8.08 2.72
C ASP A 147 -17.56 -8.05 2.28
N MET A 148 -18.47 -7.71 3.19
CA MET A 148 -19.90 -7.87 3.01
C MET A 148 -20.63 -6.57 3.32
N GLU A 149 -21.67 -6.33 2.52
CA GLU A 149 -22.64 -5.26 2.75
C GLU A 149 -24.01 -5.88 3.02
N PHE A 150 -24.70 -5.37 4.03
CA PHE A 150 -26.01 -5.90 4.43
C PHE A 150 -26.96 -4.79 4.87
N THR A 151 -28.24 -5.09 4.82
CA THR A 151 -29.33 -4.24 5.34
C THR A 151 -30.26 -5.08 6.22
N VAL A 152 -30.70 -4.50 7.30
CA VAL A 152 -31.77 -5.04 8.12
C VAL A 152 -33.02 -4.18 7.87
N GLU A 153 -34.12 -4.80 7.47
CA GLU A 153 -35.42 -4.14 7.34
C GLU A 153 -36.44 -4.85 8.24
N ASN A 154 -37.02 -4.11 9.18
CA ASN A 154 -37.93 -4.66 10.18
C ASN A 154 -37.39 -5.95 10.85
N LYS A 155 -36.17 -5.89 11.36
CA LYS A 155 -35.42 -7.00 12.03
C LYS A 155 -35.04 -8.16 11.12
N LYS A 156 -35.36 -8.13 9.83
CA LYS A 156 -34.98 -9.16 8.85
C LYS A 156 -33.71 -8.79 8.12
N LEU A 157 -32.75 -9.73 8.07
CA LEU A 157 -31.49 -9.56 7.38
C LEU A 157 -31.65 -9.70 5.87
N TYR A 158 -30.94 -8.85 5.12
CA TYR A 158 -30.78 -8.92 3.66
C TYR A 158 -29.32 -8.68 3.31
N MET A 159 -28.71 -9.65 2.60
CA MET A 159 -27.37 -9.50 2.08
C MET A 159 -27.42 -8.71 0.77
N LEU A 160 -26.59 -7.69 0.65
CA LEU A 160 -26.53 -6.84 -0.54
C LEU A 160 -25.37 -7.22 -1.44
N GLN A 161 -24.18 -7.42 -0.87
CA GLN A 161 -22.96 -7.71 -1.61
C GLN A 161 -22.00 -8.53 -0.76
N THR A 162 -21.22 -9.39 -1.44
CA THR A 162 -20.02 -10.01 -0.88
C THR A 162 -18.91 -9.96 -1.90
N ARG A 163 -17.68 -9.82 -1.42
CA ARG A 163 -16.45 -9.86 -2.23
C ARG A 163 -15.28 -10.32 -1.37
N ASN A 164 -14.21 -10.76 -2.01
CA ASN A 164 -12.95 -11.01 -1.30
C ASN A 164 -12.46 -9.70 -0.67
N GLY A 165 -12.20 -9.73 0.63
CA GLY A 165 -11.88 -8.56 1.42
C GLY A 165 -10.52 -7.97 1.03
N LYS A 166 -10.49 -6.66 0.79
CA LYS A 166 -9.22 -5.91 0.71
C LYS A 166 -8.56 -5.91 2.07
N ARG A 167 -7.26 -6.11 2.11
CA ARG A 167 -6.50 -6.31 3.34
C ARG A 167 -5.08 -5.77 3.22
N THR A 168 -4.43 -5.55 4.35
CA THR A 168 -3.00 -5.20 4.38
C THR A 168 -2.15 -6.39 3.95
N ALA A 169 -0.90 -6.14 3.57
CA ALA A 169 0.05 -7.20 3.24
C ALA A 169 0.28 -8.17 4.41
N GLN A 170 0.38 -7.66 5.63
CA GLN A 170 0.50 -8.48 6.85
C GLN A 170 -0.72 -9.37 7.06
N ALA A 171 -1.93 -8.80 6.96
CA ALA A 171 -3.16 -9.57 7.08
C ALA A 171 -3.28 -10.63 5.99
N ALA A 172 -2.83 -10.34 4.76
CA ALA A 172 -2.83 -11.32 3.66
C ALA A 172 -1.98 -12.55 3.98
N LEU A 173 -0.77 -12.36 4.52
CA LEU A 173 0.09 -13.48 4.93
C LEU A 173 -0.55 -14.31 6.04
N LYS A 174 -1.06 -13.65 7.09
CA LYS A 174 -1.71 -14.34 8.21
C LYS A 174 -2.92 -15.12 7.75
N ILE A 175 -3.82 -14.52 6.98
CA ILE A 175 -5.03 -15.18 6.47
C ILE A 175 -4.67 -16.37 5.60
N ALA A 176 -3.68 -16.25 4.69
CA ALA A 176 -3.24 -17.36 3.85
C ALA A 176 -2.72 -18.53 4.69
N CYS A 177 -1.95 -18.27 5.74
CA CYS A 177 -1.47 -19.30 6.66
C CYS A 177 -2.62 -19.95 7.44
N ASP A 178 -3.53 -19.14 8.00
CA ASP A 178 -4.68 -19.63 8.77
C ASP A 178 -5.60 -20.51 7.91
N LEU A 179 -5.86 -20.13 6.65
CA LEU A 179 -6.68 -20.92 5.73
C LEU A 179 -6.08 -22.30 5.42
N VAL A 180 -4.74 -22.42 5.40
CA VAL A 180 -4.07 -23.74 5.30
C VAL A 180 -4.23 -24.52 6.58
N ASP A 181 -4.03 -23.88 7.74
CA ASP A 181 -4.18 -24.53 9.05
C ASP A 181 -5.63 -24.99 9.30
N GLU A 182 -6.61 -24.26 8.77
CA GLU A 182 -8.04 -24.60 8.81
C GLU A 182 -8.45 -25.65 7.75
N GLY A 183 -7.54 -26.05 6.86
CA GLY A 183 -7.79 -27.03 5.80
C GLY A 183 -8.64 -26.51 4.63
N MET A 184 -8.84 -25.21 4.53
CA MET A 184 -9.60 -24.57 3.43
C MET A 184 -8.78 -24.40 2.15
N ARG A 185 -7.45 -24.30 2.27
CA ARG A 185 -6.52 -24.10 1.17
C ARG A 185 -5.32 -25.03 1.30
N THR A 186 -4.72 -25.36 0.17
CA THR A 186 -3.42 -26.00 0.11
C THR A 186 -2.30 -24.97 0.23
N GLU A 187 -1.10 -25.37 0.59
CA GLU A 187 0.09 -24.49 0.61
C GLU A 187 0.30 -23.77 -0.73
N ALA A 188 0.12 -24.48 -1.85
CA ALA A 188 0.28 -23.91 -3.19
C ALA A 188 -0.76 -22.82 -3.49
N GLU A 189 -2.00 -23.05 -3.11
CA GLU A 189 -3.08 -22.06 -3.26
C GLU A 189 -2.85 -20.86 -2.35
N ALA A 190 -2.37 -21.05 -1.12
CA ALA A 190 -2.03 -19.99 -0.20
C ALA A 190 -0.92 -19.07 -0.76
N VAL A 191 0.13 -19.66 -1.35
CA VAL A 191 1.17 -18.89 -2.05
C VAL A 191 0.59 -18.08 -3.22
N ALA A 192 -0.33 -18.68 -3.99
CA ALA A 192 -0.97 -18.02 -5.14
C ALA A 192 -1.90 -16.86 -4.73
N MET A 193 -2.38 -16.83 -3.48
CA MET A 193 -3.20 -15.71 -2.95
C MET A 193 -2.39 -14.44 -2.70
N ILE A 194 -1.07 -14.55 -2.55
CA ILE A 194 -0.21 -13.42 -2.18
C ILE A 194 0.25 -12.69 -3.45
N ASP A 195 -0.07 -11.40 -3.55
CA ASP A 195 0.50 -10.54 -4.58
C ASP A 195 1.95 -10.16 -4.19
N PRO A 196 2.96 -10.58 -5.00
CA PRO A 196 4.36 -10.28 -4.69
C PRO A 196 4.66 -8.78 -4.53
N ARG A 197 3.91 -7.91 -5.21
CA ARG A 197 4.07 -6.45 -5.13
C ARG A 197 3.80 -5.92 -3.72
N ASN A 198 2.92 -6.57 -2.98
CA ASN A 198 2.60 -6.18 -1.61
C ASN A 198 3.68 -6.61 -0.60
N LEU A 199 4.55 -7.56 -0.96
CA LEU A 199 5.61 -8.03 -0.08
C LEU A 199 6.73 -6.99 0.09
N ASP A 200 6.96 -6.13 -0.89
CA ASP A 200 7.97 -5.07 -0.80
C ASP A 200 7.76 -4.18 0.43
N THR A 201 6.51 -3.92 0.79
CA THR A 201 6.20 -3.13 1.99
C THR A 201 6.61 -3.82 3.28
N LEU A 202 6.64 -5.14 3.31
CA LEU A 202 7.02 -5.95 4.48
C LEU A 202 8.52 -6.18 4.61
N LEU A 203 9.28 -5.95 3.54
CA LEU A 203 10.74 -6.08 3.52
C LEU A 203 11.47 -4.83 4.04
N HIS A 204 10.72 -3.75 4.29
CA HIS A 204 11.25 -2.49 4.79
C HIS A 204 10.67 -2.16 6.17
N PRO A 205 11.38 -1.38 7.00
CA PRO A 205 10.83 -0.89 8.25
C PRO A 205 9.49 -0.19 8.03
N GLN A 206 8.55 -0.38 8.95
CA GLN A 206 7.22 0.22 8.94
C GLN A 206 7.04 1.09 10.17
N PHE A 207 6.15 2.08 10.12
CA PHE A 207 5.74 2.77 11.33
C PHE A 207 4.84 1.89 12.19
N ASP A 208 4.92 2.08 13.50
CA ASP A 208 3.91 1.54 14.41
C ASP A 208 2.52 2.04 14.02
N ALA A 209 1.59 1.12 13.83
CA ALA A 209 0.27 1.44 13.27
C ALA A 209 -0.56 2.36 14.17
N ALA A 210 -0.44 2.22 15.50
CA ALA A 210 -1.18 3.04 16.45
C ALA A 210 -0.60 4.47 16.49
N ALA A 211 0.72 4.60 16.49
CA ALA A 211 1.40 5.88 16.45
C ALA A 211 1.15 6.62 15.13
N LEU A 212 1.18 5.91 14.00
CA LEU A 212 0.90 6.48 12.68
C LEU A 212 -0.54 7.01 12.57
N LYS A 213 -1.52 6.28 13.12
CA LYS A 213 -2.93 6.70 13.10
C LYS A 213 -3.17 7.99 13.88
N ALA A 214 -2.35 8.27 14.90
CA ALA A 214 -2.42 9.49 15.70
C ALA A 214 -1.66 10.68 15.06
N ALA A 215 -0.80 10.42 14.07
CA ALA A 215 0.03 11.43 13.43
C ALA A 215 -0.67 12.05 12.22
N THR A 216 -0.42 13.34 12.01
CA THR A 216 -0.92 14.07 10.83
C THR A 216 0.27 14.44 9.95
N PRO A 217 0.22 14.15 8.62
CA PRO A 217 1.27 14.57 7.71
C PRO A 217 1.39 16.10 7.67
N ILE A 218 2.61 16.61 7.71
CA ILE A 218 2.92 18.04 7.56
C ILE A 218 3.37 18.40 6.15
N GLY A 219 3.68 17.40 5.32
CA GLY A 219 4.10 17.59 3.94
C GLY A 219 4.05 16.29 3.15
N LYS A 220 4.17 16.40 1.83
CA LYS A 220 4.16 15.25 0.94
C LYS A 220 5.13 15.44 -0.23
N GLY A 221 5.94 14.42 -0.46
CA GLY A 221 6.77 14.27 -1.66
C GLY A 221 6.41 13.02 -2.44
N LEU A 222 7.29 12.58 -3.31
CA LEU A 222 7.18 11.32 -4.02
C LEU A 222 7.77 10.19 -3.17
N GLY A 223 7.01 9.12 -2.95
CA GLY A 223 7.53 7.90 -2.36
C GLY A 223 8.54 7.24 -3.30
N ALA A 224 9.81 7.57 -3.14
CA ALA A 224 10.86 7.19 -4.09
C ALA A 224 11.53 5.86 -3.77
N SER A 225 11.62 5.49 -2.51
CA SER A 225 12.07 4.17 -2.04
C SER A 225 11.28 3.80 -0.79
N PRO A 226 10.68 2.61 -0.73
CA PRO A 226 9.73 2.24 0.31
C PRO A 226 10.37 2.14 1.70
N GLY A 227 9.52 2.10 2.74
CA GLY A 227 9.88 1.99 4.13
C GLY A 227 9.56 3.23 4.95
N ALA A 228 9.67 3.09 6.26
CA ALA A 228 9.51 4.16 7.23
C ALA A 228 10.85 4.52 7.86
N ALA A 229 11.12 5.79 7.99
CA ALA A 229 12.32 6.27 8.66
C ALA A 229 11.97 7.38 9.67
N CYS A 230 12.60 7.30 10.83
CA CYS A 230 12.53 8.33 11.86
C CYS A 230 13.94 8.64 12.33
N GLY A 231 14.29 9.90 12.41
CA GLY A 231 15.62 10.31 12.88
C GLY A 231 15.76 11.82 13.01
N LYS A 232 16.93 12.21 13.47
CA LYS A 232 17.32 13.61 13.58
C LYS A 232 17.69 14.17 12.20
N VAL A 233 17.24 15.36 11.90
CA VAL A 233 17.56 16.07 10.66
C VAL A 233 19.05 16.38 10.61
N VAL A 234 19.68 16.03 9.50
CA VAL A 234 21.04 16.45 9.15
C VAL A 234 21.06 16.93 7.69
N PHE A 235 21.97 17.85 7.37
CA PHE A 235 21.96 18.55 6.09
C PHE A 235 23.15 18.21 5.18
N THR A 236 24.17 17.53 5.71
CA THR A 236 25.35 17.11 4.93
C THR A 236 25.63 15.62 5.10
N ALA A 237 26.35 15.04 4.14
CA ALA A 237 26.79 13.66 4.21
C ALA A 237 27.72 13.41 5.40
N GLU A 238 28.62 14.36 5.65
CA GLU A 238 29.58 14.31 6.77
C GLU A 238 28.87 14.32 8.12
N ASP A 239 27.86 15.16 8.29
CA ASP A 239 27.04 15.17 9.53
C ASP A 239 26.30 13.86 9.70
N ALA A 240 25.74 13.29 8.63
CA ALA A 240 25.06 11.99 8.69
C ALA A 240 26.00 10.88 9.16
N GLU A 241 27.20 10.82 8.63
CA GLU A 241 28.23 9.86 9.06
C GLU A 241 28.68 10.07 10.50
N ALA A 242 28.96 11.33 10.86
CA ALA A 242 29.44 11.69 12.20
C ALA A 242 28.40 11.40 13.29
N TRP A 243 27.13 11.64 13.01
CA TRP A 243 26.04 11.37 13.96
C TRP A 243 25.72 9.88 14.04
N ASN A 244 25.70 9.19 12.90
CA ASN A 244 25.51 7.74 12.88
C ASN A 244 26.63 7.00 13.62
N ALA A 245 27.89 7.46 13.53
CA ALA A 245 29.02 6.91 14.26
C ALA A 245 28.88 7.06 15.79
N LYS A 246 28.06 8.03 16.25
CA LYS A 246 27.71 8.21 17.68
C LYS A 246 26.47 7.38 18.09
N GLY A 247 25.91 6.59 17.17
CA GLY A 247 24.72 5.78 17.41
C GLY A 247 23.39 6.53 17.24
N GLU A 248 23.41 7.76 16.70
CA GLU A 248 22.21 8.53 16.44
C GLU A 248 21.55 8.10 15.13
N LYS A 249 20.23 8.00 15.14
CA LYS A 249 19.43 7.78 13.92
C LYS A 249 19.21 9.12 13.25
N VAL A 250 19.56 9.22 11.97
CA VAL A 250 19.48 10.48 11.21
C VAL A 250 18.66 10.34 9.94
N VAL A 251 18.02 11.43 9.52
CA VAL A 251 17.38 11.62 8.22
C VAL A 251 18.16 12.71 7.49
N LEU A 252 18.72 12.35 6.34
CA LEU A 252 19.47 13.29 5.50
C LEU A 252 18.49 14.12 4.67
N VAL A 253 18.48 15.42 4.89
CA VAL A 253 17.61 16.38 4.21
C VAL A 253 18.44 17.27 3.30
N ARG A 254 18.20 17.20 1.97
CA ARG A 254 18.98 17.92 0.96
C ARG A 254 18.06 18.66 0.00
N LEU A 255 18.57 19.71 -0.64
CA LEU A 255 17.90 20.28 -1.79
C LEU A 255 17.81 19.25 -2.93
N GLU A 256 18.92 18.60 -3.23
CA GLU A 256 19.07 17.43 -4.12
C GLU A 256 20.33 16.67 -3.68
N THR A 257 20.45 15.38 -4.00
CA THR A 257 21.67 14.61 -3.69
C THR A 257 22.57 14.48 -4.92
N SER A 258 23.87 14.38 -4.67
CA SER A 258 24.93 14.12 -5.63
C SER A 258 25.65 12.81 -5.34
N PRO A 259 26.51 12.29 -6.24
CA PRO A 259 27.34 11.12 -5.97
C PRO A 259 28.24 11.25 -4.74
N GLU A 260 28.58 12.45 -4.33
CA GLU A 260 29.39 12.74 -3.13
C GLU A 260 28.61 12.47 -1.83
N ASP A 261 27.29 12.49 -1.89
CA ASP A 261 26.41 12.24 -0.71
C ASP A 261 26.22 10.74 -0.39
N ILE A 262 26.74 9.81 -1.19
CA ILE A 262 26.46 8.36 -1.08
C ILE A 262 26.81 7.80 0.30
N THR A 263 27.91 8.24 0.91
CA THR A 263 28.33 7.77 2.23
C THR A 263 27.36 8.23 3.33
N GLY A 264 26.94 9.49 3.27
CA GLY A 264 25.93 10.03 4.17
C GLY A 264 24.53 9.40 3.96
N MET A 265 24.17 9.12 2.70
CA MET A 265 22.93 8.39 2.40
C MET A 265 22.94 6.99 3.01
N LYS A 266 24.05 6.26 2.97
CA LYS A 266 24.23 4.95 3.63
C LYS A 266 24.15 5.01 5.15
N ALA A 267 24.65 6.09 5.74
CA ALA A 267 24.61 6.29 7.19
C ALA A 267 23.23 6.69 7.73
N SER A 268 22.33 7.12 6.84
CA SER A 268 21.01 7.65 7.20
C SER A 268 19.92 6.56 7.23
N GLN A 269 18.96 6.72 8.13
CA GLN A 269 17.74 5.89 8.17
C GLN A 269 16.81 6.21 7.00
N GLY A 270 16.81 7.46 6.54
CA GLY A 270 16.00 7.92 5.43
C GLY A 270 16.57 9.16 4.77
N ILE A 271 16.09 9.40 3.55
CA ILE A 271 16.54 10.51 2.70
C ILE A 271 15.31 11.33 2.30
N LEU A 272 15.38 12.63 2.49
CA LEU A 272 14.36 13.59 2.09
C LEU A 272 14.98 14.64 1.18
N THR A 273 14.41 14.83 -0.03
CA THR A 273 14.88 15.87 -0.94
C THR A 273 13.76 16.84 -1.33
N VAL A 274 14.13 18.11 -1.48
CA VAL A 274 13.21 19.16 -1.93
C VAL A 274 12.94 19.01 -3.43
N ARG A 275 13.96 18.70 -4.20
CA ARG A 275 13.92 18.50 -5.65
C ARG A 275 14.16 17.03 -6.01
N GLY A 276 13.72 16.67 -7.20
CA GLY A 276 13.93 15.35 -7.75
C GLY A 276 12.65 14.58 -7.99
N GLY A 277 12.71 13.63 -8.91
CA GLY A 277 11.63 12.72 -9.27
C GLY A 277 12.04 11.27 -9.01
N MET A 278 11.25 10.33 -9.52
CA MET A 278 11.48 8.88 -9.40
C MET A 278 12.79 8.40 -10.05
N THR A 279 13.39 9.19 -10.94
CA THR A 279 14.65 8.91 -11.63
C THR A 279 15.81 9.79 -11.13
N SER A 280 15.60 10.60 -10.08
CA SER A 280 16.65 11.41 -9.47
C SER A 280 17.73 10.54 -8.83
N HIS A 281 18.92 11.10 -8.63
CA HIS A 281 20.03 10.43 -7.98
C HIS A 281 19.61 9.88 -6.60
N ALA A 282 18.92 10.70 -5.77
CA ALA A 282 18.40 10.27 -4.48
C ALA A 282 17.52 9.03 -4.60
N ALA A 283 16.56 9.04 -5.51
CA ALA A 283 15.60 7.96 -5.69
C ALA A 283 16.25 6.64 -6.17
N VAL A 284 17.17 6.74 -7.14
CA VAL A 284 17.85 5.56 -7.73
C VAL A 284 18.78 4.93 -6.69
N VAL A 285 19.61 5.74 -6.04
CA VAL A 285 20.59 5.26 -5.05
C VAL A 285 19.89 4.71 -3.82
N ALA A 286 18.87 5.41 -3.29
CA ALA A 286 18.12 4.95 -2.13
C ALA A 286 17.46 3.58 -2.38
N ARG A 287 16.85 3.37 -3.56
CA ARG A 287 16.29 2.06 -3.95
C ARG A 287 17.37 0.98 -4.03
N GLY A 288 18.53 1.30 -4.60
CA GLY A 288 19.66 0.37 -4.66
C GLY A 288 20.20 -0.03 -3.29
N MET A 289 20.06 0.85 -2.29
CA MET A 289 20.48 0.61 -0.90
C MET A 289 19.37 -0.01 -0.02
N GLY A 290 18.12 0.01 -0.47
CA GLY A 290 16.98 -0.35 0.36
C GLY A 290 16.68 0.67 1.48
N THR A 291 17.09 1.92 1.31
CA THR A 291 16.90 3.02 2.28
C THR A 291 15.63 3.78 1.96
N CYS A 292 14.82 4.09 2.98
CA CYS A 292 13.62 4.92 2.83
C CYS A 292 13.94 6.26 2.15
N CYS A 293 13.16 6.66 1.14
CA CYS A 293 13.36 7.92 0.45
C CYS A 293 12.05 8.60 0.07
N VAL A 294 11.94 9.86 0.45
CA VAL A 294 10.92 10.79 -0.04
C VAL A 294 11.60 11.86 -0.87
N SER A 295 11.27 11.95 -2.15
CA SER A 295 11.91 12.87 -3.09
C SER A 295 10.92 13.93 -3.59
N GLY A 296 11.43 15.12 -3.89
CA GLY A 296 10.64 16.17 -4.55
C GLY A 296 9.55 16.80 -3.69
N CYS A 297 9.79 17.00 -2.40
CA CYS A 297 8.89 17.76 -1.54
C CYS A 297 9.08 19.28 -1.76
N GLY A 298 8.42 19.82 -2.78
CA GLY A 298 8.54 21.23 -3.17
C GLY A 298 8.00 22.24 -2.16
N ASP A 299 7.25 21.77 -1.15
CA ASP A 299 6.72 22.64 -0.08
C ASP A 299 7.79 22.98 0.97
N ILE A 300 8.93 22.31 0.95
CA ILE A 300 10.06 22.62 1.82
C ILE A 300 10.78 23.86 1.30
N ASN A 301 10.88 24.88 2.15
CA ASN A 301 11.76 26.02 1.92
C ASN A 301 13.09 25.80 2.64
N MET A 302 14.13 25.44 1.86
CA MET A 302 15.45 25.01 2.37
C MET A 302 16.41 26.18 2.50
N ASP A 303 17.11 26.24 3.63
CA ASP A 303 18.27 27.11 3.89
C ASP A 303 19.45 26.23 4.36
N GLU A 304 20.13 25.61 3.39
CA GLU A 304 21.25 24.71 3.69
C GLU A 304 22.41 25.42 4.40
N ALA A 305 22.65 26.71 4.08
CA ALA A 305 23.73 27.47 4.68
C ALA A 305 23.57 27.64 6.20
N ASN A 306 22.34 27.79 6.66
CA ASN A 306 22.01 27.90 8.07
C ASN A 306 21.52 26.58 8.70
N LYS A 307 21.62 25.47 7.96
CA LYS A 307 21.22 24.13 8.38
C LYS A 307 19.79 24.12 8.95
N LYS A 308 18.84 24.64 8.16
CA LYS A 308 17.42 24.67 8.52
C LYS A 308 16.52 24.62 7.31
N PHE A 309 15.27 24.26 7.52
CA PHE A 309 14.20 24.37 6.52
C PHE A 309 12.86 24.69 7.19
N THR A 310 11.93 25.19 6.39
CA THR A 310 10.55 25.44 6.82
C THR A 310 9.59 24.54 6.06
N LEU A 311 8.68 23.87 6.76
CA LEU A 311 7.62 23.04 6.18
C LEU A 311 6.33 23.24 7.00
N ALA A 312 5.19 23.45 6.33
CA ALA A 312 3.89 23.71 6.95
C ALA A 312 3.91 24.83 8.01
N GLY A 313 4.75 25.86 7.79
CA GLY A 313 4.87 27.01 8.71
C GLY A 313 5.72 26.75 9.96
N LYS A 314 6.31 25.55 10.11
CA LYS A 314 7.24 25.21 11.18
C LYS A 314 8.68 25.21 10.66
N GLU A 315 9.60 25.80 11.41
CA GLU A 315 11.03 25.77 11.14
C GLU A 315 11.67 24.53 11.81
N PHE A 316 12.48 23.79 11.05
CA PHE A 316 13.25 22.63 11.49
C PHE A 316 14.73 22.94 11.39
N HIS A 317 15.45 22.59 12.44
CA HIS A 317 16.91 22.75 12.57
C HIS A 317 17.61 21.41 12.58
N GLU A 318 18.94 21.44 12.43
CA GLU A 318 19.76 20.27 12.62
C GLU A 318 19.55 19.67 14.03
N GLY A 319 19.25 18.38 14.08
CA GLY A 319 18.95 17.65 15.30
C GLY A 319 17.47 17.55 15.68
N ASP A 320 16.57 18.28 15.03
CA ASP A 320 15.13 18.10 15.20
C ASP A 320 14.68 16.74 14.63
N TYR A 321 13.69 16.12 15.26
CA TYR A 321 13.18 14.85 14.78
C TYR A 321 12.17 15.03 13.65
N ILE A 322 12.32 14.19 12.63
CA ILE A 322 11.38 14.06 11.53
C ILE A 322 11.14 12.58 11.22
N SER A 323 9.94 12.26 10.78
CA SER A 323 9.56 10.93 10.31
C SER A 323 9.07 11.00 8.86
N ILE A 324 9.54 10.08 8.01
CA ILE A 324 9.19 10.04 6.59
C ILE A 324 8.74 8.64 6.18
N ASP A 325 7.73 8.58 5.32
CA ASP A 325 7.18 7.37 4.74
C ASP A 325 7.53 7.31 3.24
N GLY A 326 8.48 6.49 2.91
CA GLY A 326 8.95 6.31 1.54
C GLY A 326 7.99 5.56 0.62
N SER A 327 6.95 4.93 1.18
CA SER A 327 5.89 4.25 0.42
C SER A 327 4.78 5.23 -0.01
N THR A 328 4.39 6.14 0.87
CA THR A 328 3.30 7.11 0.62
C THR A 328 3.81 8.49 0.21
N GLY A 329 5.07 8.80 0.52
CA GLY A 329 5.65 10.13 0.36
C GLY A 329 5.31 11.11 1.49
N ASN A 330 4.64 10.68 2.54
CA ASN A 330 4.22 11.54 3.64
C ASN A 330 5.40 11.88 4.57
N ILE A 331 5.35 13.09 5.11
CA ILE A 331 6.33 13.63 6.06
C ILE A 331 5.59 14.02 7.33
N TYR A 332 6.15 13.67 8.48
CA TYR A 332 5.55 13.90 9.80
C TYR A 332 6.53 14.63 10.71
N ASP A 333 5.99 15.49 11.58
CA ASP A 333 6.75 16.17 12.64
C ASP A 333 7.03 15.23 13.80
N GLY A 334 8.28 15.21 14.28
CA GLY A 334 8.68 14.46 15.46
C GLY A 334 8.90 12.96 15.21
N VAL A 335 8.83 12.21 16.31
CA VAL A 335 9.15 10.79 16.37
C VAL A 335 7.91 9.93 16.17
N ILE A 336 7.88 9.14 15.10
CA ILE A 336 6.97 8.00 14.98
C ILE A 336 7.82 6.73 15.09
N PRO A 337 7.56 5.84 16.05
CA PRO A 337 8.32 4.61 16.22
C PRO A 337 8.25 3.75 14.95
N THR A 338 9.38 3.13 14.60
CA THR A 338 9.47 2.19 13.49
C THR A 338 9.62 0.76 14.01
N VAL A 339 9.01 -0.19 13.30
CA VAL A 339 9.13 -1.62 13.52
C VAL A 339 9.95 -2.20 12.36
N ASP A 340 11.00 -2.95 12.68
CA ASP A 340 11.86 -3.55 11.67
C ASP A 340 11.13 -4.63 10.88
N ALA A 341 11.48 -4.77 9.62
CA ALA A 341 11.00 -5.84 8.77
C ALA A 341 11.44 -7.21 9.33
N THR A 342 10.48 -8.07 9.62
CA THR A 342 10.76 -9.40 10.15
C THR A 342 10.37 -10.45 9.11
N ILE A 343 11.37 -11.19 8.58
CA ILE A 343 11.16 -12.35 7.68
C ILE A 343 10.77 -13.60 8.51
N ALA A 344 10.20 -13.42 9.69
CA ALA A 344 9.78 -14.47 10.60
C ALA A 344 8.25 -14.68 10.56
N GLY A 345 7.77 -15.74 11.19
CA GLY A 345 6.35 -16.01 11.31
C GLY A 345 5.69 -16.39 9.98
N GLU A 346 4.57 -15.79 9.66
CA GLU A 346 3.74 -16.09 8.48
C GLU A 346 4.50 -15.84 7.16
N PHE A 347 5.31 -14.78 7.10
CA PHE A 347 6.13 -14.52 5.92
C PHE A 347 7.13 -15.66 5.67
N GLY A 348 7.80 -16.15 6.72
CA GLY A 348 8.73 -17.29 6.63
C GLY A 348 8.02 -18.57 6.17
N ARG A 349 6.80 -18.83 6.64
CA ARG A 349 5.97 -19.97 6.21
C ARG A 349 5.64 -19.90 4.71
N ILE A 350 5.13 -18.76 4.26
CA ILE A 350 4.79 -18.53 2.84
C ILE A 350 6.03 -18.69 1.95
N MET A 351 7.19 -18.13 2.36
CA MET A 351 8.44 -18.28 1.61
C MET A 351 8.90 -19.74 1.55
N SER A 352 8.78 -20.49 2.63
CA SER A 352 9.12 -21.93 2.64
C SER A 352 8.21 -22.74 1.70
N TRP A 353 6.93 -22.42 1.64
CA TRP A 353 6.01 -23.03 0.69
C TRP A 353 6.31 -22.61 -0.75
N ALA A 354 6.60 -21.32 -0.99
CA ALA A 354 7.01 -20.85 -2.31
C ALA A 354 8.27 -21.60 -2.82
N ASP A 355 9.26 -21.80 -1.96
CA ASP A 355 10.47 -22.55 -2.30
C ASP A 355 10.19 -24.03 -2.66
N LYS A 356 9.17 -24.64 -2.07
CA LYS A 356 8.74 -26.01 -2.37
C LYS A 356 8.14 -26.14 -3.78
N TYR A 357 7.44 -25.10 -4.26
CA TYR A 357 6.71 -25.14 -5.54
C TYR A 357 7.41 -24.43 -6.69
N ARG A 358 8.32 -23.50 -6.42
CA ARG A 358 9.04 -22.77 -7.48
C ARG A 358 9.89 -23.69 -8.34
N LYS A 359 9.97 -23.37 -9.63
CA LYS A 359 10.81 -24.08 -10.61
C LYS A 359 12.09 -23.30 -10.94
N LEU A 360 12.01 -21.96 -10.89
CA LEU A 360 13.15 -21.09 -11.20
C LEU A 360 14.01 -20.89 -9.96
N LYS A 361 15.31 -20.76 -10.20
CA LYS A 361 16.29 -20.40 -9.19
C LYS A 361 16.57 -18.92 -9.20
N VAL A 362 16.83 -18.35 -8.03
CA VAL A 362 17.16 -16.93 -7.89
C VAL A 362 18.67 -16.74 -7.98
N ARG A 363 19.09 -15.90 -8.91
CA ARG A 363 20.49 -15.46 -9.07
C ARG A 363 20.57 -13.97 -8.83
N THR A 364 21.64 -13.52 -8.18
CA THR A 364 21.88 -12.10 -7.89
C THR A 364 23.17 -11.64 -8.52
N ASN A 365 23.31 -10.33 -8.71
CA ASN A 365 24.57 -9.71 -9.10
C ASN A 365 25.47 -9.64 -7.86
N ALA A 366 26.73 -10.00 -8.01
CA ALA A 366 27.73 -9.91 -6.96
C ALA A 366 29.11 -9.70 -7.60
N ASP A 367 29.76 -8.60 -7.28
CA ASP A 367 31.03 -8.19 -7.87
C ASP A 367 32.22 -8.43 -6.91
N THR A 368 31.92 -8.60 -5.59
CA THR A 368 32.92 -8.86 -4.55
C THR A 368 32.59 -10.11 -3.74
N PRO A 369 33.56 -10.71 -3.03
CA PRO A 369 33.32 -11.82 -2.11
C PRO A 369 32.32 -11.46 -0.99
N ALA A 370 32.29 -10.19 -0.56
CA ALA A 370 31.36 -9.72 0.46
C ALA A 370 29.91 -9.71 -0.10
N ASP A 371 29.73 -9.24 -1.33
CA ASP A 371 28.42 -9.27 -2.01
C ASP A 371 27.92 -10.71 -2.19
N ALA A 372 28.80 -11.63 -2.64
CA ALA A 372 28.47 -13.02 -2.82
C ALA A 372 28.06 -13.70 -1.50
N LYS A 373 28.75 -13.39 -0.40
CA LYS A 373 28.41 -13.87 0.95
C LYS A 373 27.03 -13.34 1.36
N LYS A 374 26.82 -12.04 1.23
CA LYS A 374 25.53 -11.40 1.56
C LYS A 374 24.37 -11.93 0.72
N ALA A 375 24.61 -12.11 -0.57
CA ALA A 375 23.64 -12.71 -1.49
C ALA A 375 23.21 -14.11 -1.04
N ARG A 376 24.18 -14.95 -0.63
CA ARG A 376 23.90 -16.29 -0.13
C ARG A 376 23.11 -16.26 1.19
N GLU A 377 23.45 -15.36 2.10
CA GLU A 377 22.72 -15.15 3.36
C GLU A 377 21.27 -14.75 3.10
N LEU A 378 21.00 -14.00 2.03
CA LEU A 378 19.67 -13.60 1.61
C LEU A 378 18.93 -14.67 0.77
N GLY A 379 19.54 -15.85 0.56
CA GLY A 379 18.90 -16.99 -0.09
C GLY A 379 19.13 -17.10 -1.60
N ALA A 380 20.05 -16.32 -2.17
CA ALA A 380 20.43 -16.50 -3.58
C ALA A 380 21.12 -17.84 -3.83
N GLU A 381 20.80 -18.48 -4.96
CA GLU A 381 21.28 -19.81 -5.34
C GLU A 381 22.41 -19.75 -6.38
N GLY A 382 22.82 -18.57 -6.76
CA GLY A 382 23.94 -18.37 -7.68
C GLY A 382 24.15 -16.90 -8.03
N ILE A 383 25.26 -16.64 -8.76
CA ILE A 383 25.58 -15.33 -9.29
C ILE A 383 24.99 -15.21 -10.69
N GLY A 384 24.26 -14.15 -10.98
CA GLY A 384 23.72 -13.81 -12.27
C GLY A 384 24.73 -13.06 -13.12
N LEU A 385 25.23 -11.92 -12.60
CA LEU A 385 26.24 -11.09 -13.20
C LEU A 385 27.33 -10.76 -12.19
N CYS A 386 28.58 -10.93 -12.61
CA CYS A 386 29.75 -10.38 -11.93
C CYS A 386 30.44 -9.43 -12.91
N ARG A 387 30.49 -8.15 -12.57
CA ARG A 387 31.19 -7.14 -13.36
C ARG A 387 32.66 -7.19 -13.02
N THR A 388 33.42 -7.97 -13.78
CA THR A 388 34.83 -8.18 -13.53
C THR A 388 35.65 -6.88 -13.66
N GLU A 389 35.18 -5.90 -14.45
CA GLU A 389 35.78 -4.57 -14.53
C GLU A 389 35.81 -3.84 -13.16
N HIS A 390 34.85 -4.07 -12.27
CA HIS A 390 34.84 -3.48 -10.92
C HIS A 390 35.99 -4.01 -10.06
N MET A 391 36.51 -5.20 -10.35
CA MET A 391 37.64 -5.76 -9.63
C MET A 391 38.95 -5.03 -9.91
N PHE A 392 38.99 -4.23 -10.99
CA PHE A 392 40.16 -3.45 -11.41
C PHE A 392 40.10 -1.99 -10.96
N PHE A 393 39.02 -1.54 -10.35
CA PHE A 393 38.87 -0.17 -9.89
C PHE A 393 39.46 0.08 -8.48
N GLU A 394 39.91 -0.95 -7.80
CA GLU A 394 40.58 -0.81 -6.52
C GLU A 394 41.94 -0.11 -6.69
N GLU A 395 42.37 0.67 -5.68
CA GLU A 395 43.54 1.56 -5.77
C GLU A 395 44.83 0.83 -6.18
N ASP A 396 44.99 -0.41 -5.74
CA ASP A 396 46.15 -1.26 -6.03
C ASP A 396 46.17 -1.80 -7.46
N ARG A 397 45.05 -1.80 -8.18
CA ARG A 397 44.89 -2.42 -9.50
C ARG A 397 44.58 -1.44 -10.60
N ILE A 398 43.98 -0.29 -10.29
CA ILE A 398 43.52 0.67 -11.32
C ILE A 398 44.65 1.20 -12.18
N ALA A 399 45.85 1.38 -11.61
CA ALA A 399 47.02 1.86 -12.36
C ALA A 399 47.43 0.88 -13.47
N ALA A 400 47.54 -0.41 -13.13
CA ALA A 400 47.88 -1.48 -14.08
C ALA A 400 46.79 -1.66 -15.15
N PHE A 401 45.50 -1.53 -14.76
CA PHE A 401 44.38 -1.62 -15.69
C PHE A 401 44.33 -0.45 -16.68
N ARG A 402 44.64 0.76 -16.22
CA ARG A 402 44.80 1.94 -17.11
C ARG A 402 45.97 1.78 -18.08
N GLU A 403 47.09 1.28 -17.60
CA GLU A 403 48.25 0.98 -18.43
C GLU A 403 47.91 -0.03 -19.51
N MET A 404 47.23 -1.10 -19.17
CA MET A 404 46.75 -2.12 -20.10
C MET A 404 45.82 -1.54 -21.18
N ILE A 405 44.86 -0.71 -20.81
CA ILE A 405 43.91 -0.08 -21.75
C ILE A 405 44.62 0.90 -22.68
N CYS A 406 45.57 1.65 -22.13
CA CYS A 406 46.32 2.67 -22.90
C CYS A 406 47.48 2.10 -23.72
N SER A 407 47.79 0.81 -23.57
CA SER A 407 48.85 0.14 -24.34
C SER A 407 48.48 0.04 -25.83
N CYS A 408 49.24 0.66 -26.70
CA CYS A 408 49.00 0.64 -28.13
C CYS A 408 49.47 -0.64 -28.84
N LEU A 409 50.13 -1.56 -28.14
CA LEU A 409 50.68 -2.80 -28.71
C LEU A 409 50.00 -4.02 -28.11
N LEU A 410 49.39 -4.86 -28.91
CA LEU A 410 48.78 -6.14 -28.54
C LEU A 410 49.76 -7.10 -27.80
N TYR A 411 51.05 -6.91 -27.96
CA TYR A 411 52.10 -7.74 -27.34
C TYR A 411 52.43 -7.34 -25.90
N THR A 412 51.91 -6.26 -25.37
CA THR A 412 52.16 -5.82 -23.99
C THR A 412 51.04 -6.20 -23.00
N SER A 413 49.95 -6.70 -23.50
CA SER A 413 48.85 -7.24 -22.66
C SER A 413 48.85 -8.76 -22.74
N PRO A 414 49.34 -9.48 -21.73
CA PRO A 414 49.22 -10.92 -21.71
C PRO A 414 47.75 -11.36 -21.71
N SER A 415 47.33 -11.98 -22.80
CA SER A 415 46.00 -12.58 -22.87
C SER A 415 46.00 -13.90 -22.12
N PRO A 416 45.03 -14.18 -21.24
CA PRO A 416 44.90 -15.46 -20.60
C PRO A 416 44.50 -16.60 -21.56
N ARG A 417 44.44 -16.32 -22.88
CA ARG A 417 44.10 -17.31 -23.90
C ARG A 417 45.30 -17.69 -24.80
N ASP A 418 46.44 -17.07 -24.62
CA ASP A 418 47.70 -17.43 -25.19
C ASP A 418 48.53 -18.16 -24.14
#